data_239c96e274f288096435daa10b531b69
#
_entry.id   239c96e274f288096435daa10b531b69
#
_cell.length_a   1.000
_cell.length_b   1.000
_cell.length_c   1.000
_cell.angle_alpha   90.00
_cell.angle_beta   90.00
_cell.angle_gamma   90.00
#
_symmetry.space_group_name_H-M   'P 1'
#
loop_
_entity.id
_entity.type
_entity.pdbx_description
1 polymer ?
#
loop_
_entity_poly.entity_id
_entity_poly.type
_entity_poly.pdbx_seq_one_letter_code
_entity_poly.pdbx_strand_id
1 'polypeptide(L)'
;MNTASCEKEAPSLSRDEAIAILDTPDEELEALIDRASSLRYKYKGNRVSIHILTNARSGNCSQDCAYCAQSCRSTADIDKYKWVDEDKLYQDNDFVNDYHLSRHCIGLSGMKFTDKEIEELARRIRKMKEQGTHLCCSIGFLTEHQAKVLKEAGLDRINHNLNS
;
A
#
# COMPACT_ATOMS: atom_id res chain seq x y z
N MET A 1 17.87 18.60 -6.72
CA MET A 1 17.46 18.91 -8.10
C MET A 1 15.97 18.67 -8.21
N ASN A 2 15.24 19.75 -8.48
CA ASN A 2 13.79 19.82 -8.42
C ASN A 2 13.20 19.19 -9.68
N THR A 3 12.69 17.96 -9.59
CA THR A 3 11.96 17.32 -10.69
C THR A 3 10.46 17.52 -10.47
N ALA A 4 10.00 18.76 -10.54
CA ALA A 4 8.62 19.03 -10.90
C ALA A 4 8.46 18.70 -12.41
N SER A 5 8.45 17.41 -12.75
CA SER A 5 8.01 16.98 -14.06
C SER A 5 6.50 17.18 -14.10
N CYS A 6 6.07 18.11 -14.96
CA CYS A 6 4.69 18.25 -15.40
C CYS A 6 4.14 16.84 -15.70
N GLU A 7 3.42 16.24 -14.77
CA GLU A 7 2.67 15.02 -15.00
C GLU A 7 1.56 15.42 -15.97
N LYS A 8 1.76 15.10 -17.26
CA LYS A 8 0.67 15.18 -18.23
C LYS A 8 -0.43 14.30 -17.69
N GLU A 9 -1.56 14.89 -17.34
CA GLU A 9 -2.72 14.12 -16.90
C GLU A 9 -3.04 13.05 -17.94
N ALA A 10 -3.08 11.81 -17.51
CA ALA A 10 -3.56 10.74 -18.36
C ALA A 10 -5.06 10.96 -18.63
N PRO A 11 -5.57 10.64 -19.82
CA PRO A 11 -6.99 10.77 -20.09
C PRO A 11 -7.78 9.92 -19.10
N SER A 12 -8.83 10.50 -18.53
CA SER A 12 -9.77 9.76 -17.69
C SER A 12 -10.70 8.91 -18.55
N LEU A 13 -11.05 7.72 -18.05
CA LEU A 13 -12.08 6.89 -18.68
C LEU A 13 -13.47 7.38 -18.24
N SER A 14 -14.40 7.42 -19.18
CA SER A 14 -15.83 7.51 -18.86
C SER A 14 -16.31 6.20 -18.23
N ARG A 15 -17.48 6.24 -17.59
CA ARG A 15 -18.11 5.02 -17.04
C ARG A 15 -18.37 3.97 -18.11
N ASP A 16 -18.85 4.39 -19.28
CA ASP A 16 -19.17 3.47 -20.37
C ASP A 16 -17.92 2.83 -20.98
N GLU A 17 -16.84 3.59 -21.13
CA GLU A 17 -15.54 3.03 -21.53
C GLU A 17 -14.99 2.04 -20.51
N ALA A 18 -15.14 2.31 -19.21
CA ALA A 18 -14.72 1.38 -18.18
C ALA A 18 -15.53 0.07 -18.20
N ILE A 19 -16.84 0.14 -18.45
CA ILE A 19 -17.69 -1.04 -18.63
C ILE A 19 -17.28 -1.81 -19.88
N ALA A 20 -17.08 -1.13 -21.01
CA ALA A 20 -16.65 -1.78 -22.25
C ALA A 20 -15.30 -2.51 -22.09
N ILE A 21 -14.38 -1.97 -21.28
CA ILE A 21 -13.12 -2.65 -20.94
C ILE A 21 -13.37 -3.94 -20.14
N LEU A 22 -14.30 -3.91 -19.19
CA LEU A 22 -14.62 -5.10 -18.38
C LEU A 22 -15.33 -6.19 -19.20
N ASP A 23 -16.08 -5.79 -20.22
CA ASP A 23 -16.82 -6.69 -21.11
C ASP A 23 -15.99 -7.11 -22.35
N THR A 24 -14.69 -6.76 -22.39
CA THR A 24 -13.80 -7.15 -23.52
C THR A 24 -13.71 -8.67 -23.63
N PRO A 25 -14.06 -9.26 -24.77
CA PRO A 25 -13.94 -10.69 -25.00
C PRO A 25 -12.46 -11.12 -25.05
N ASP A 26 -12.21 -12.40 -24.73
CA ASP A 26 -10.85 -12.94 -24.65
C ASP A 26 -10.06 -12.77 -25.95
N GLU A 27 -10.71 -12.81 -27.10
CA GLU A 27 -10.10 -12.65 -28.42
C GLU A 27 -9.55 -11.22 -28.66
N GLU A 28 -10.09 -10.23 -27.94
CA GLU A 28 -9.70 -8.81 -28.05
C GLU A 28 -8.77 -8.37 -26.91
N LEU A 29 -8.51 -9.24 -25.94
CA LEU A 29 -7.74 -8.91 -24.74
C LEU A 29 -6.31 -8.45 -25.08
N GLU A 30 -5.66 -9.05 -26.07
CA GLU A 30 -4.31 -8.69 -26.50
C GLU A 30 -4.26 -7.23 -27.01
N ALA A 31 -5.24 -6.83 -27.81
CA ALA A 31 -5.35 -5.45 -28.30
C ALA A 31 -5.59 -4.44 -27.16
N LEU A 32 -6.37 -4.83 -26.14
CA LEU A 32 -6.57 -4.02 -24.94
C LEU A 32 -5.27 -3.86 -24.14
N ILE A 33 -4.50 -4.94 -23.97
CA ILE A 33 -3.19 -4.93 -23.29
C ILE A 33 -2.20 -4.02 -24.05
N ASP A 34 -2.16 -4.09 -25.38
CA ASP A 34 -1.30 -3.23 -26.20
C ASP A 34 -1.68 -1.76 -26.06
N ARG A 35 -2.98 -1.44 -26.02
CA ARG A 35 -3.45 -0.09 -25.76
C ARG A 35 -3.03 0.41 -24.37
N ALA A 36 -3.19 -0.40 -23.33
CA ALA A 36 -2.76 -0.08 -21.98
C ALA A 36 -1.24 0.13 -21.89
N SER A 37 -0.46 -0.73 -22.56
CA SER A 37 0.99 -0.64 -22.64
C SER A 37 1.44 0.65 -23.34
N SER A 38 0.79 1.01 -24.44
CA SER A 38 1.06 2.24 -25.18
C SER A 38 0.82 3.49 -24.31
N LEU A 39 -0.28 3.50 -23.54
CA LEU A 39 -0.58 4.57 -22.59
C LEU A 39 0.47 4.63 -21.49
N ARG A 40 0.85 3.48 -20.91
CA ARG A 40 1.89 3.39 -19.90
C ARG A 40 3.21 3.98 -20.43
N TYR A 41 3.67 3.57 -21.60
CA TYR A 41 4.92 4.10 -22.18
C TYR A 41 4.82 5.60 -22.46
N LYS A 42 3.69 6.09 -22.95
CA LYS A 42 3.47 7.51 -23.24
C LYS A 42 3.56 8.38 -21.99
N TYR A 43 3.01 7.94 -20.84
CA TYR A 43 2.90 8.75 -19.62
C TYR A 43 3.95 8.43 -18.55
N LYS A 44 4.46 7.21 -18.52
CA LYS A 44 5.41 6.73 -17.49
C LYS A 44 6.75 6.26 -18.04
N GLY A 45 6.86 6.09 -19.36
CA GLY A 45 8.07 5.57 -20.03
C GLY A 45 8.42 4.16 -19.54
N ASN A 46 9.72 3.88 -19.45
CA ASN A 46 10.24 2.60 -18.98
C ASN A 46 10.43 2.55 -17.44
N ARG A 47 9.96 3.57 -16.71
CA ARG A 47 10.14 3.62 -15.28
C ARG A 47 9.27 2.56 -14.57
N VAL A 48 9.90 1.80 -13.69
CA VAL A 48 9.25 0.85 -12.78
C VAL A 48 9.42 1.37 -11.36
N SER A 49 8.30 1.43 -10.61
CA SER A 49 8.33 1.76 -9.19
C SER A 49 8.33 0.47 -8.37
N ILE A 50 9.34 0.28 -7.55
CA ILE A 50 9.44 -0.87 -6.66
C ILE A 50 9.07 -0.44 -5.25
N HIS A 51 8.19 -1.19 -4.62
CA HIS A 51 7.79 -1.01 -3.24
C HIS A 51 8.13 -2.27 -2.43
N ILE A 52 8.57 -2.09 -1.20
CA ILE A 52 8.72 -3.18 -0.23
C ILE A 52 7.55 -3.15 0.74
N LEU A 53 7.05 -4.32 1.09
CA LEU A 53 6.01 -4.48 2.11
C LEU A 53 6.60 -5.20 3.31
N THR A 54 6.56 -4.57 4.48
CA THR A 54 6.77 -5.23 5.77
C THR A 54 5.41 -5.57 6.38
N ASN A 55 5.18 -6.85 6.67
CA ASN A 55 4.03 -7.28 7.44
C ASN A 55 4.27 -6.95 8.91
N ALA A 56 3.81 -5.79 9.37
CA ALA A 56 4.12 -5.28 10.71
C ALA A 56 3.21 -5.82 11.81
N ARG A 57 2.04 -6.36 11.45
CA ARG A 57 1.14 -7.10 12.34
C ARG A 57 0.54 -8.26 11.58
N SER A 58 0.60 -9.46 12.16
CA SER A 58 0.18 -10.68 11.47
C SER A 58 -0.85 -11.48 12.26
N GLY A 59 -1.82 -12.04 11.53
CA GLY A 59 -2.87 -12.92 12.06
C GLY A 59 -3.94 -12.20 12.87
N ASN A 60 -4.84 -12.99 13.43
CA ASN A 60 -5.91 -12.59 14.36
C ASN A 60 -6.82 -11.44 13.86
N CYS A 61 -6.95 -11.25 12.54
CA CYS A 61 -7.91 -10.31 12.00
C CYS A 61 -9.33 -10.82 12.19
N SER A 62 -10.22 -9.97 12.71
CA SER A 62 -11.64 -10.33 12.93
C SER A 62 -12.46 -10.38 11.65
N GLN A 63 -11.91 -9.94 10.53
CA GLN A 63 -12.56 -9.98 9.22
C GLN A 63 -12.31 -11.32 8.52
N ASP A 64 -13.25 -11.70 7.67
CA ASP A 64 -13.23 -12.97 6.95
C ASP A 64 -13.17 -12.77 5.43
N CYS A 65 -12.23 -11.95 4.97
CA CYS A 65 -11.98 -11.77 3.55
C CYS A 65 -11.54 -13.10 2.92
N ALA A 66 -12.25 -13.58 1.91
CA ALA A 66 -12.17 -14.94 1.39
C ALA A 66 -10.76 -15.43 1.02
N TYR A 67 -9.87 -14.54 0.60
CA TYR A 67 -8.50 -14.89 0.19
C TYR A 67 -7.44 -14.64 1.28
N CYS A 68 -7.83 -14.07 2.43
CA CYS A 68 -6.87 -13.51 3.37
C CYS A 68 -6.45 -14.51 4.46
N ALA A 69 -5.18 -14.92 4.43
CA ALA A 69 -4.60 -15.79 5.47
C ALA A 69 -4.53 -15.13 6.88
N GLN A 70 -4.70 -13.81 6.97
CA GLN A 70 -4.65 -13.08 8.23
C GLN A 70 -5.94 -13.18 9.07
N SER A 71 -7.03 -13.71 8.48
CA SER A 71 -8.30 -13.94 9.19
C SER A 71 -8.10 -14.89 10.38
N CYS A 72 -8.77 -14.62 11.49
CA CYS A 72 -8.82 -15.55 12.63
C CYS A 72 -9.54 -16.88 12.29
N ARG A 73 -10.26 -16.91 11.16
CA ARG A 73 -10.96 -18.10 10.63
C ARG A 73 -10.11 -18.88 9.62
N SER A 74 -9.02 -18.28 9.14
CA SER A 74 -8.12 -18.95 8.18
C SER A 74 -7.42 -20.14 8.84
N THR A 75 -7.32 -21.24 8.09
CA THR A 75 -6.54 -22.44 8.46
C THR A 75 -5.11 -22.40 7.94
N ALA A 76 -4.70 -21.30 7.28
CA ALA A 76 -3.35 -21.14 6.79
C ALA A 76 -2.35 -21.11 7.95
N ASP A 77 -1.25 -21.83 7.78
CA ASP A 77 -0.13 -21.80 8.72
C ASP A 77 0.69 -20.54 8.49
N ILE A 78 0.51 -19.55 9.36
CA ILE A 78 1.21 -18.26 9.33
C ILE A 78 1.70 -17.89 10.71
N ASP A 79 2.83 -17.21 10.77
CA ASP A 79 3.30 -16.59 12.00
C ASP A 79 2.31 -15.51 12.46
N LYS A 80 1.97 -15.52 13.77
CA LYS A 80 1.04 -14.56 14.37
C LYS A 80 1.76 -13.70 15.40
N TYR A 81 1.74 -12.40 15.19
CA TYR A 81 2.33 -11.42 16.11
C TYR A 81 1.58 -10.10 16.11
N LYS A 82 1.61 -9.42 17.25
CA LYS A 82 0.97 -8.10 17.38
C LYS A 82 1.79 -7.00 16.72
N TRP A 83 3.10 -7.08 16.80
CA TRP A 83 4.05 -6.20 16.15
C TRP A 83 5.25 -7.02 15.69
N VAL A 84 5.72 -6.73 14.49
CA VAL A 84 7.02 -7.20 14.02
C VAL A 84 8.12 -6.60 14.89
N ASP A 85 9.23 -7.29 14.98
CA ASP A 85 10.43 -6.77 15.63
C ASP A 85 10.84 -5.40 15.02
N GLU A 86 11.18 -4.44 15.86
CA GLU A 86 11.51 -3.09 15.43
C GLU A 86 12.77 -3.05 14.56
N ASP A 87 13.77 -3.86 14.90
CA ASP A 87 15.01 -3.90 14.13
C ASP A 87 14.73 -4.40 12.71
N LYS A 88 13.85 -5.41 12.55
CA LYS A 88 13.41 -5.88 11.23
C LYS A 88 12.70 -4.79 10.45
N LEU A 89 11.78 -4.04 11.09
CA LEU A 89 11.06 -2.96 10.44
C LEU A 89 12.01 -1.85 9.95
N TYR A 90 12.99 -1.49 10.76
CA TYR A 90 13.95 -0.44 10.39
C TYR A 90 14.98 -0.93 9.37
N GLN A 91 15.43 -2.18 9.42
CA GLN A 91 16.27 -2.77 8.38
C GLN A 91 15.57 -2.78 7.00
N ASP A 92 14.27 -3.09 6.96
CA ASP A 92 13.50 -3.00 5.73
C ASP A 92 13.41 -1.55 5.22
N ASN A 93 13.31 -0.58 6.14
CA ASN A 93 13.33 0.84 5.79
C ASN A 93 14.70 1.29 5.26
N ASP A 94 15.78 0.85 5.89
CA ASP A 94 17.15 1.10 5.44
C ASP A 94 17.34 0.53 4.03
N PHE A 95 16.89 -0.69 3.78
CA PHE A 95 16.93 -1.32 2.46
C PHE A 95 16.22 -0.48 1.38
N VAL A 96 15.05 0.09 1.70
CA VAL A 96 14.33 0.99 0.77
C VAL A 96 15.17 2.20 0.39
N ASN A 97 15.88 2.79 1.36
CA ASN A 97 16.71 3.97 1.14
C ASN A 97 18.02 3.63 0.41
N ASP A 98 18.70 2.55 0.81
CA ASP A 98 19.98 2.11 0.21
C ASP A 98 19.82 1.76 -1.27
N TYR A 99 18.70 1.14 -1.64
CA TYR A 99 18.41 0.77 -3.03
C TYR A 99 17.55 1.80 -3.77
N HIS A 100 17.29 2.97 -3.17
CA HIS A 100 16.50 4.05 -3.76
C HIS A 100 15.12 3.58 -4.27
N LEU A 101 14.48 2.68 -3.52
CA LEU A 101 13.17 2.17 -3.86
C LEU A 101 12.09 3.26 -3.65
N SER A 102 10.99 3.11 -4.35
CA SER A 102 9.97 4.16 -4.41
C SER A 102 9.21 4.35 -3.10
N ARG A 103 9.07 3.29 -2.30
CA ARG A 103 8.25 3.33 -1.08
C ARG A 103 8.44 2.11 -0.20
N HIS A 104 8.30 2.33 1.12
CA HIS A 104 8.10 1.29 2.11
C HIS A 104 6.62 1.23 2.50
N CYS A 105 6.00 0.07 2.31
CA CYS A 105 4.62 -0.20 2.69
C CYS A 105 4.60 -1.01 3.99
N ILE A 106 3.74 -0.64 4.93
CA ILE A 106 3.58 -1.29 6.22
C ILE A 106 2.19 -1.94 6.24
N GLY A 107 2.14 -3.26 6.29
CA GLY A 107 0.90 -4.02 6.36
C GLY A 107 0.52 -4.35 7.80
N LEU A 108 -0.74 -4.13 8.17
CA LEU A 108 -1.26 -4.47 9.49
C LEU A 108 -2.55 -5.27 9.38
N SER A 109 -2.55 -6.48 9.92
CA SER A 109 -3.78 -7.24 10.11
C SER A 109 -4.67 -6.59 11.16
N GLY A 110 -5.97 -6.57 10.94
CA GLY A 110 -6.96 -6.03 11.86
C GLY A 110 -7.92 -5.04 11.24
N MET A 111 -9.15 -5.00 11.75
CA MET A 111 -10.19 -4.09 11.27
C MET A 111 -10.13 -2.74 11.98
N LYS A 112 -9.86 -2.73 13.27
CA LYS A 112 -9.82 -1.52 14.13
C LYS A 112 -8.60 -1.56 15.03
N PHE A 113 -8.14 -0.37 15.39
CA PHE A 113 -6.96 -0.17 16.24
C PHE A 113 -7.34 0.78 17.39
N THR A 114 -6.76 0.55 18.56
CA THR A 114 -6.83 1.47 19.68
C THR A 114 -5.94 2.68 19.43
N ASP A 115 -6.22 3.80 20.07
CA ASP A 115 -5.40 5.01 19.95
C ASP A 115 -3.95 4.74 20.42
N LYS A 116 -3.77 3.88 21.45
CA LYS A 116 -2.44 3.46 21.88
C LYS A 116 -1.66 2.70 20.80
N GLU A 117 -2.33 1.85 20.02
CA GLU A 117 -1.70 1.14 18.89
C GLU A 117 -1.37 2.09 17.74
N ILE A 118 -2.20 3.10 17.53
CA ILE A 118 -1.94 4.14 16.52
C ILE A 118 -0.77 5.03 16.93
N GLU A 119 -0.67 5.42 18.19
CA GLU A 119 0.50 6.17 18.70
C GLU A 119 1.79 5.37 18.57
N GLU A 120 1.73 4.06 18.85
CA GLU A 120 2.87 3.16 18.69
C GLU A 120 3.31 3.05 17.23
N LEU A 121 2.36 2.96 16.29
CA LEU A 121 2.63 3.03 14.85
C LEU A 121 3.21 4.38 14.45
N ALA A 122 2.64 5.48 14.95
CA ALA A 122 3.09 6.84 14.68
C ALA A 122 4.55 7.06 15.14
N ARG A 123 4.92 6.51 16.29
CA ARG A 123 6.32 6.55 16.78
C ARG A 123 7.29 5.88 15.80
N ARG A 124 6.94 4.70 15.30
CA ARG A 124 7.74 3.98 14.30
C ARG A 124 7.83 4.75 12.99
N ILE A 125 6.71 5.31 12.54
CA ILE A 125 6.65 6.13 11.33
C ILE A 125 7.58 7.34 11.44
N ARG A 126 7.52 8.10 12.55
CA ARG A 126 8.41 9.27 12.76
C ARG A 126 9.87 8.88 12.62
N LYS A 127 10.29 7.76 13.24
CA LYS A 127 11.68 7.29 13.14
C LYS A 127 12.09 6.95 11.71
N MET A 128 11.23 6.25 10.95
CA MET A 128 11.52 5.93 9.54
C MET A 128 11.53 7.19 8.66
N LYS A 129 10.72 8.19 8.99
CA LYS A 129 10.68 9.47 8.26
C LYS A 129 11.93 10.32 8.45
N GLU A 130 12.74 10.12 9.49
CA GLU A 130 14.04 10.78 9.66
C GLU A 130 14.97 10.56 8.48
N GLN A 131 14.82 9.45 7.77
CA GLN A 131 15.58 9.10 6.56
C GLN A 131 14.92 9.61 5.27
N GLY A 132 13.77 10.28 5.35
CA GLY A 132 13.05 10.80 4.18
C GLY A 132 12.26 9.74 3.40
N THR A 133 12.12 8.52 3.91
CA THR A 133 11.41 7.43 3.24
C THR A 133 9.96 7.78 2.95
N HIS A 134 9.48 7.47 1.74
CA HIS A 134 8.06 7.51 1.43
C HIS A 134 7.36 6.29 2.04
N LEU A 135 6.40 6.55 2.94
CA LEU A 135 5.70 5.52 3.70
C LEU A 135 4.24 5.36 3.27
N CYS A 136 3.82 4.12 3.15
CA CYS A 136 2.44 3.73 2.94
C CYS A 136 2.02 2.74 4.03
N CYS A 137 0.79 2.87 4.53
CA CYS A 137 0.25 1.93 5.49
C CYS A 137 -1.00 1.26 4.95
N SER A 138 -1.02 -0.07 4.94
CA SER A 138 -2.24 -0.85 4.70
C SER A 138 -2.83 -1.22 6.05
N ILE A 139 -3.95 -0.59 6.40
CA ILE A 139 -4.53 -0.62 7.74
C ILE A 139 -6.07 -0.63 7.65
N GLY A 140 -6.72 -1.13 8.69
CA GLY A 140 -8.17 -1.14 8.80
C GLY A 140 -8.79 0.26 8.97
N PHE A 141 -9.98 0.31 9.54
CA PHE A 141 -10.70 1.58 9.74
C PHE A 141 -10.00 2.47 10.77
N LEU A 142 -9.91 3.74 10.44
CA LEU A 142 -9.36 4.78 11.29
C LEU A 142 -10.45 5.79 11.65
N THR A 143 -10.39 6.31 12.86
CA THR A 143 -11.12 7.53 13.23
C THR A 143 -10.41 8.75 12.64
N GLU A 144 -11.09 9.89 12.58
CA GLU A 144 -10.48 11.14 12.13
C GLU A 144 -9.26 11.52 12.99
N HIS A 145 -9.37 11.34 14.31
CA HIS A 145 -8.25 11.57 15.22
C HIS A 145 -7.04 10.71 14.87
N GLN A 146 -7.24 9.40 14.69
CA GLN A 146 -6.19 8.44 14.33
C GLN A 146 -5.52 8.78 13.00
N ALA A 147 -6.32 9.19 12.00
CA ALA A 147 -5.79 9.62 10.71
C ALA A 147 -4.92 10.89 10.83
N LYS A 148 -5.31 11.85 11.67
CA LYS A 148 -4.52 13.05 11.98
C LYS A 148 -3.19 12.69 12.65
N VAL A 149 -3.21 11.80 13.64
CA VAL A 149 -1.99 11.33 14.34
C VAL A 149 -0.99 10.72 13.36
N LEU A 150 -1.47 9.84 12.46
CA LEU A 150 -0.60 9.22 11.46
C LEU A 150 -0.07 10.23 10.41
N LYS A 151 -0.90 11.18 10.01
CA LYS A 151 -0.49 12.27 9.11
C LYS A 151 0.59 13.14 9.75
N GLU A 152 0.42 13.54 11.01
CA GLU A 152 1.39 14.32 11.77
C GLU A 152 2.69 13.57 12.03
N ALA A 153 2.62 12.24 12.10
CA ALA A 153 3.80 11.38 12.14
C ALA A 153 4.58 11.34 10.81
N GLY A 154 4.00 11.85 9.73
CA GLY A 154 4.61 11.92 8.41
C GLY A 154 4.21 10.79 7.46
N LEU A 155 3.15 10.02 7.77
CA LEU A 155 2.65 9.00 6.85
C LEU A 155 2.15 9.65 5.56
N ASP A 156 2.67 9.20 4.41
CA ASP A 156 2.35 9.79 3.11
C ASP A 156 1.05 9.23 2.52
N ARG A 157 0.75 7.95 2.76
CA ARG A 157 -0.43 7.29 2.17
C ARG A 157 -1.02 6.23 3.09
N ILE A 158 -2.33 6.10 3.01
CA ILE A 158 -3.09 4.97 3.54
C ILE A 158 -3.66 4.19 2.36
N ASN A 159 -3.50 2.87 2.41
CA ASN A 159 -4.16 1.93 1.53
C ASN A 159 -5.23 1.19 2.32
N HIS A 160 -6.46 1.23 1.84
CA HIS A 160 -7.59 0.51 2.43
C HIS A 160 -8.33 -0.24 1.35
N ASN A 161 -8.46 -1.55 1.50
CA ASN A 161 -9.13 -2.39 0.52
C ASN A 161 -10.61 -2.58 0.88
N LEU A 162 -11.46 -2.55 -0.13
CA LEU A 162 -12.85 -3.00 -0.02
C LEU A 162 -12.88 -4.48 -0.39
N ASN A 163 -12.65 -5.31 0.62
CA ASN A 163 -12.61 -6.76 0.44
C ASN A 163 -13.94 -7.38 0.86
N SER A 164 -14.32 -8.47 0.20
CA SER A 164 -15.49 -9.29 0.52
C SER A 164 -15.11 -10.75 0.77
#